data_241429cf531bef01caea31e230a4746f
#
_entry.id   241429cf531bef01caea31e230a4746f
#
_cell.length_a   1.000
_cell.length_b   1.000
_cell.length_c   1.000
_cell.angle_alpha   90.00
_cell.angle_beta   90.00
_cell.angle_gamma   90.00
#
_symmetry.space_group_name_H-M   'P 1'
#
loop_
_entity.id
_entity.type
_entity.pdbx_description
1 polymer ?
#
loop_
_entity_poly.entity_id
_entity_poly.type
_entity_poly.pdbx_seq_one_letter_code
_entity_poly.pdbx_strand_id
1 'polypeptide(L)'
;MIDIWFEDLPEGRTLDLGERLVTREEIVAFATEFDPQPHHLDDEAAAKSILGGLSASGWHTCAMMMRMLVDGLAIRAASMGSPGIEEVRWMRPVRPGDVLRMRGEVKAARVSRSRPEMGIVDIEWTLHNQREQVAWMKATGLYGVRHPAAGGSA
;
A
#
# COMPACT_ATOMS: atom_id res chain seq x y z
N MET A 1 -17.17 -10.76 5.24
CA MET A 1 -17.51 -10.53 6.68
C MET A 1 -16.38 -9.69 7.28
N ILE A 2 -16.71 -8.61 8.01
CA ILE A 2 -15.73 -7.79 8.73
C ILE A 2 -15.35 -8.51 10.02
N ASP A 3 -14.06 -8.79 10.18
CA ASP A 3 -13.49 -9.47 11.33
C ASP A 3 -12.23 -8.80 11.91
N ILE A 4 -11.74 -7.75 11.26
CA ILE A 4 -10.61 -6.94 11.71
C ILE A 4 -11.10 -5.52 12.06
N TRP A 5 -10.86 -5.11 13.29
CA TRP A 5 -11.23 -3.82 13.83
C TRP A 5 -10.00 -3.07 14.33
N PHE A 6 -10.18 -1.84 14.77
CA PHE A 6 -9.08 -1.03 15.32
C PHE A 6 -8.29 -1.77 16.41
N GLU A 7 -8.98 -2.48 17.32
CA GLU A 7 -8.37 -3.21 18.43
C GLU A 7 -7.46 -4.36 17.98
N ASP A 8 -7.66 -4.85 16.77
CA ASP A 8 -6.83 -5.90 16.18
C ASP A 8 -5.56 -5.37 15.52
N LEU A 9 -5.36 -4.05 15.53
CA LEU A 9 -4.22 -3.35 14.92
C LEU A 9 -3.39 -2.57 15.96
N PRO A 10 -2.95 -3.20 17.06
CA PRO A 10 -2.14 -2.51 18.07
C PRO A 10 -0.75 -2.16 17.53
N GLU A 11 -0.12 -1.16 18.13
CA GLU A 11 1.29 -0.82 17.88
C GLU A 11 2.18 -2.06 17.96
N GLY A 12 3.11 -2.19 17.00
CA GLY A 12 4.00 -3.34 16.87
C GLY A 12 3.42 -4.53 16.10
N ARG A 13 2.12 -4.53 15.77
CA ARG A 13 1.56 -5.59 14.95
C ARG A 13 2.18 -5.59 13.56
N THR A 14 2.57 -6.78 13.11
CA THR A 14 3.04 -7.01 11.74
C THR A 14 1.94 -7.62 10.88
N LEU A 15 1.92 -7.23 9.61
CA LEU A 15 0.96 -7.67 8.60
C LEU A 15 1.73 -8.24 7.41
N ASP A 16 1.32 -9.39 6.91
CA ASP A 16 1.81 -9.97 5.65
C ASP A 16 0.63 -10.00 4.67
N LEU A 17 0.75 -9.26 3.57
CA LEU A 17 -0.32 -9.11 2.58
C LEU A 17 -0.15 -10.03 1.37
N GLY A 18 0.75 -11.01 1.47
CA GLY A 18 0.97 -12.02 0.44
C GLY A 18 1.85 -11.55 -0.72
N GLU A 19 1.67 -12.19 -1.85
CA GLU A 19 2.50 -12.01 -3.04
C GLU A 19 1.69 -11.64 -4.27
N ARG A 20 2.33 -10.94 -5.21
CA ARG A 20 1.75 -10.54 -6.49
C ARG A 20 2.81 -10.62 -7.61
N LEU A 21 2.50 -11.35 -8.68
CA LEU A 21 3.30 -11.32 -9.91
C LEU A 21 3.00 -10.03 -10.69
N VAL A 22 4.05 -9.40 -11.20
CA VAL A 22 3.97 -8.23 -12.07
C VAL A 22 4.15 -8.66 -13.52
N THR A 23 3.19 -8.31 -14.37
CA THR A 23 3.25 -8.61 -15.80
C THR A 23 3.65 -7.40 -16.63
N ARG A 24 4.30 -7.65 -17.78
CA ARG A 24 4.62 -6.59 -18.74
C ARG A 24 3.34 -5.89 -19.23
N GLU A 25 2.32 -6.66 -19.49
CA GLU A 25 1.03 -6.19 -20.01
C GLU A 25 0.38 -5.18 -19.07
N GLU A 26 0.38 -5.46 -17.76
CA GLU A 26 -0.20 -4.53 -16.78
C GLU A 26 0.64 -3.25 -16.62
N ILE A 27 1.97 -3.34 -16.72
CA ILE A 27 2.86 -2.17 -16.69
C ILE A 27 2.53 -1.22 -17.83
N VAL A 28 2.46 -1.75 -19.06
CA VAL A 28 2.17 -0.98 -20.25
C VAL A 28 0.74 -0.44 -20.25
N ALA A 29 -0.23 -1.24 -19.81
CA ALA A 29 -1.63 -0.82 -19.73
C ALA A 29 -1.82 0.36 -18.75
N PHE A 30 -1.26 0.28 -17.55
CA PHE A 30 -1.32 1.37 -16.59
C PHE A 30 -0.62 2.62 -17.12
N ALA A 31 0.58 2.48 -17.67
CA ALA A 31 1.34 3.60 -18.19
C ALA A 31 0.64 4.28 -19.37
N THR A 32 0.03 3.51 -20.27
CA THR A 32 -0.71 4.07 -21.41
C THR A 32 -1.83 5.00 -20.95
N GLU A 33 -2.49 4.67 -19.85
CA GLU A 33 -3.61 5.45 -19.33
C GLU A 33 -3.17 6.63 -18.46
N PHE A 34 -2.17 6.43 -17.58
CA PHE A 34 -1.88 7.36 -16.48
C PHE A 34 -0.46 7.96 -16.51
N ASP A 35 0.51 7.31 -17.14
CA ASP A 35 1.91 7.75 -17.15
C ASP A 35 2.62 7.34 -18.44
N PRO A 36 2.20 7.90 -19.58
CA PRO A 36 2.66 7.46 -20.90
C PRO A 36 4.08 7.95 -21.25
N GLN A 37 5.02 7.71 -20.36
CA GLN A 37 6.42 7.98 -20.61
C GLN A 37 7.10 6.79 -21.31
N PRO A 38 8.04 7.03 -22.25
CA PRO A 38 8.64 5.97 -23.05
C PRO A 38 9.25 4.82 -22.25
N HIS A 39 9.87 5.10 -21.11
CA HIS A 39 10.50 4.10 -20.24
C HIS A 39 9.51 3.20 -19.48
N HIS A 40 8.20 3.48 -19.56
CA HIS A 40 7.13 2.63 -19.04
C HIS A 40 6.33 1.93 -20.15
N LEU A 41 6.61 2.24 -21.43
CA LEU A 41 5.84 1.76 -22.57
C LEU A 41 6.64 0.89 -23.53
N ASP A 42 7.94 1.17 -23.71
CA ASP A 42 8.78 0.62 -24.75
C ASP A 42 10.09 0.09 -24.18
N ASP A 43 10.41 -1.18 -24.49
CA ASP A 43 11.59 -1.85 -23.96
C ASP A 43 12.91 -1.21 -24.43
N GLU A 44 12.97 -0.74 -25.69
CA GLU A 44 14.20 -0.13 -26.22
C GLU A 44 14.44 1.25 -25.60
N ALA A 45 13.40 2.07 -25.50
CA ALA A 45 13.48 3.38 -24.85
C ALA A 45 13.82 3.23 -23.36
N ALA A 46 13.21 2.26 -22.70
CA ALA A 46 13.48 1.97 -21.30
C ALA A 46 14.91 1.50 -21.04
N ALA A 47 15.46 0.65 -21.92
CA ALA A 47 16.85 0.17 -21.81
C ALA A 47 17.87 1.31 -21.91
N LYS A 48 17.56 2.37 -22.68
CA LYS A 48 18.39 3.57 -22.84
C LYS A 48 18.20 4.60 -21.72
N SER A 49 17.19 4.41 -20.87
CA SER A 49 16.89 5.33 -19.76
C SER A 49 17.72 5.01 -18.51
N ILE A 50 17.71 5.93 -17.54
CA ILE A 50 18.33 5.74 -16.24
C ILE A 50 17.78 4.49 -15.50
N LEU A 51 16.58 4.03 -15.86
CA LEU A 51 15.96 2.84 -15.26
C LEU A 51 16.57 1.53 -15.80
N GLY A 52 17.26 1.56 -16.94
CA GLY A 52 18.00 0.43 -17.50
C GLY A 52 17.11 -0.72 -18.00
N GLY A 53 15.83 -0.49 -18.23
CA GLY A 53 14.85 -1.47 -18.69
C GLY A 53 13.43 -1.07 -18.36
N LEU A 54 12.47 -1.75 -18.98
CA LEU A 54 11.04 -1.50 -18.72
C LEU A 54 10.73 -1.66 -17.23
N SER A 55 10.01 -0.70 -16.68
CA SER A 55 9.61 -0.70 -15.29
C SER A 55 8.21 -0.10 -15.12
N ALA A 56 7.53 -0.53 -14.07
CA ALA A 56 6.26 0.07 -13.67
C ALA A 56 6.45 1.54 -13.30
N SER A 57 5.48 2.38 -13.66
CA SER A 57 5.33 3.69 -13.07
C SER A 57 5.33 3.61 -11.54
N GLY A 58 5.92 4.57 -10.86
CA GLY A 58 5.84 4.63 -9.39
C GLY A 58 4.39 4.63 -8.90
N TRP A 59 3.49 5.31 -9.60
CA TRP A 59 2.06 5.29 -9.28
C TRP A 59 1.39 3.94 -9.52
N HIS A 60 1.85 3.18 -10.52
CA HIS A 60 1.44 1.80 -10.71
C HIS A 60 1.89 0.92 -9.54
N THR A 61 3.12 1.11 -9.06
CA THR A 61 3.62 0.42 -7.86
C THR A 61 2.72 0.71 -6.66
N CYS A 62 2.33 1.97 -6.45
CA CYS A 62 1.37 2.34 -5.39
C CYS A 62 -0.01 1.69 -5.60
N ALA A 63 -0.50 1.62 -6.84
CA ALA A 63 -1.77 0.97 -7.16
C ALA A 63 -1.73 -0.55 -6.87
N MET A 64 -0.61 -1.21 -7.18
CA MET A 64 -0.40 -2.62 -6.83
C MET A 64 -0.35 -2.83 -5.31
N MET A 65 0.34 -1.94 -4.58
CA MET A 65 0.34 -1.95 -3.11
C MET A 65 -1.08 -1.79 -2.55
N MET A 66 -1.87 -0.87 -3.12
CA MET A 66 -3.27 -0.69 -2.72
C MET A 66 -4.10 -1.95 -2.98
N ARG A 67 -3.91 -2.62 -4.11
CA ARG A 67 -4.61 -3.87 -4.40
C ARG A 67 -4.25 -4.97 -3.40
N MET A 68 -2.96 -5.11 -3.06
CA MET A 68 -2.51 -6.07 -2.04
C MET A 68 -3.07 -5.72 -0.66
N LEU A 69 -3.14 -4.43 -0.34
CA LEU A 69 -3.76 -3.96 0.91
C LEU A 69 -5.25 -4.33 0.98
N VAL A 70 -5.98 -4.13 -0.11
CA VAL A 70 -7.40 -4.49 -0.17
C VAL A 70 -7.59 -5.99 0.02
N ASP A 71 -6.88 -6.80 -0.74
CA ASP A 71 -7.03 -8.25 -0.72
C ASP A 71 -6.57 -8.87 0.62
N GLY A 72 -5.50 -8.35 1.20
CA GLY A 72 -4.90 -8.90 2.42
C GLY A 72 -5.46 -8.33 3.73
N LEU A 73 -6.05 -7.14 3.71
CA LEU A 73 -6.52 -6.47 4.92
C LEU A 73 -7.88 -5.79 4.76
N ALA A 74 -8.00 -4.82 3.84
CA ALA A 74 -9.09 -3.85 3.89
C ALA A 74 -10.48 -4.48 3.65
N ILE A 75 -10.57 -5.52 2.82
CA ILE A 75 -11.84 -6.21 2.55
C ILE A 75 -12.42 -6.91 3.79
N ARG A 76 -11.58 -7.24 4.76
CA ARG A 76 -11.96 -7.88 6.03
C ARG A 76 -11.97 -6.89 7.20
N ALA A 77 -11.39 -5.71 7.03
CA ALA A 77 -11.28 -4.71 8.08
C ALA A 77 -12.49 -3.76 8.08
N ALA A 78 -12.82 -3.24 9.26
CA ALA A 78 -13.75 -2.14 9.42
C ALA A 78 -13.11 -0.82 8.92
N SER A 79 -12.63 -0.83 7.66
CA SER A 79 -11.93 0.29 7.06
C SER A 79 -12.87 1.47 6.83
N MET A 80 -12.44 2.65 7.27
CA MET A 80 -13.16 3.92 7.10
C MET A 80 -12.44 4.86 6.12
N GLY A 81 -11.40 4.38 5.44
CA GLY A 81 -10.59 5.14 4.51
C GLY A 81 -9.25 5.59 5.08
N SER A 82 -8.68 6.59 4.45
CA SER A 82 -7.38 7.18 4.84
C SER A 82 -7.41 8.69 4.58
N PRO A 83 -6.84 9.50 5.47
CA PRO A 83 -6.69 10.94 5.22
C PRO A 83 -5.58 11.23 4.21
N GLY A 84 -4.70 10.28 3.93
CA GLY A 84 -3.60 10.44 3.00
C GLY A 84 -2.40 9.57 3.31
N ILE A 85 -1.38 9.74 2.48
CA ILE A 85 -0.09 9.10 2.59
C ILE A 85 0.93 10.16 2.99
N GLU A 86 1.68 9.91 4.05
CA GLU A 86 2.68 10.87 4.54
C GLU A 86 3.92 10.87 3.66
N GLU A 87 4.39 9.69 3.24
CA GLU A 87 5.58 9.54 2.42
C GLU A 87 5.53 8.27 1.59
N VAL A 88 6.01 8.35 0.35
CA VAL A 88 6.31 7.20 -0.52
C VAL A 88 7.73 7.33 -1.03
N ARG A 89 8.48 6.23 -1.03
CA ARG A 89 9.79 6.11 -1.66
C ARG A 89 9.82 4.94 -2.63
N TRP A 90 10.16 5.22 -3.87
CA TRP A 90 10.45 4.20 -4.89
C TRP A 90 11.95 3.97 -4.91
N MET A 91 12.40 2.89 -4.30
CA MET A 91 13.83 2.64 -4.03
C MET A 91 14.50 1.91 -5.17
N ARG A 92 13.75 1.09 -5.89
CA ARG A 92 14.21 0.32 -7.05
C ARG A 92 13.10 0.19 -8.08
N PRO A 93 13.44 0.06 -9.39
CA PRO A 93 12.44 -0.19 -10.41
C PRO A 93 11.72 -1.54 -10.18
N VAL A 94 10.42 -1.54 -10.35
CA VAL A 94 9.61 -2.76 -10.41
C VAL A 94 9.53 -3.19 -11.87
N ARG A 95 9.90 -4.44 -12.14
CA ARG A 95 10.06 -4.95 -13.51
C ARG A 95 9.06 -6.05 -13.84
N PRO A 96 8.83 -6.29 -15.14
CA PRO A 96 8.10 -7.49 -15.56
C PRO A 96 8.73 -8.74 -14.97
N GLY A 97 7.90 -9.65 -14.42
CA GLY A 97 8.35 -10.89 -13.78
C GLY A 97 8.72 -10.76 -12.31
N ASP A 98 8.73 -9.56 -11.75
CA ASP A 98 8.89 -9.40 -10.31
C ASP A 98 7.71 -10.06 -9.57
N VAL A 99 8.04 -10.78 -8.50
CA VAL A 99 7.06 -11.26 -7.52
C VAL A 99 7.16 -10.36 -6.30
N LEU A 100 6.18 -9.49 -6.15
CA LEU A 100 6.14 -8.53 -5.07
C LEU A 100 5.57 -9.17 -3.80
N ARG A 101 6.19 -8.91 -2.66
CA ARG A 101 5.67 -9.23 -1.33
C ARG A 101 5.53 -7.94 -0.52
N MET A 102 4.35 -7.73 0.02
CA MET A 102 4.04 -6.55 0.84
C MET A 102 3.88 -6.92 2.30
N ARG A 103 4.55 -6.15 3.16
CA ARG A 103 4.44 -6.26 4.61
C ARG A 103 4.18 -4.91 5.24
N GLY A 104 3.51 -4.93 6.39
CA GLY A 104 3.24 -3.74 7.18
C GLY A 104 3.65 -3.92 8.63
N GLU A 105 3.96 -2.80 9.29
CA GLU A 105 4.15 -2.72 10.73
C GLU A 105 3.37 -1.52 11.27
N VAL A 106 2.51 -1.76 12.24
CA VAL A 106 1.77 -0.70 12.93
C VAL A 106 2.74 0.07 13.83
N LYS A 107 2.93 1.35 13.53
CA LYS A 107 3.86 2.23 14.26
C LYS A 107 3.19 3.02 15.37
N ALA A 108 1.90 3.32 15.20
CA ALA A 108 1.09 3.98 16.22
C ALA A 108 -0.39 3.65 16.01
N ALA A 109 -1.14 3.54 17.09
CA ALA A 109 -2.58 3.31 17.05
C ALA A 109 -3.25 4.09 18.18
N ARG A 110 -4.29 4.85 17.85
CA ARG A 110 -5.06 5.62 18.85
C ARG A 110 -6.51 5.80 18.41
N VAL A 111 -7.41 5.90 19.37
CA VAL A 111 -8.79 6.31 19.11
C VAL A 111 -8.82 7.82 18.82
N SER A 112 -9.64 8.22 17.86
CA SER A 112 -9.87 9.63 17.56
C SER A 112 -10.49 10.35 18.77
N ARG A 113 -9.99 11.55 19.08
CA ARG A 113 -10.51 12.37 20.17
C ARG A 113 -11.92 12.91 19.91
N SER A 114 -12.22 13.22 18.63
CA SER A 114 -13.52 13.77 18.21
C SER A 114 -14.52 12.72 17.75
N ARG A 115 -14.05 11.49 17.45
CA ARG A 115 -14.85 10.39 16.94
C ARG A 115 -14.50 9.08 17.66
N PRO A 116 -15.14 8.77 18.77
CA PRO A 116 -14.82 7.58 19.58
C PRO A 116 -15.06 6.26 18.84
N GLU A 117 -15.86 6.29 17.77
CA GLU A 117 -16.11 5.14 16.90
C GLU A 117 -14.99 4.88 15.89
N MET A 118 -13.97 5.77 15.81
CA MET A 118 -12.89 5.71 14.81
C MET A 118 -11.53 5.60 15.46
N GLY A 119 -10.78 4.61 15.06
CA GLY A 119 -9.36 4.44 15.35
C GLY A 119 -8.49 4.98 14.21
N ILE A 120 -7.35 5.54 14.57
CA ILE A 120 -6.33 6.08 13.66
C ILE A 120 -5.09 5.22 13.82
N VAL A 121 -4.62 4.63 12.72
CA VAL A 121 -3.51 3.68 12.73
C VAL A 121 -2.47 4.11 11.71
N ASP A 122 -1.26 4.42 12.18
CA ASP A 122 -0.12 4.70 11.33
C ASP A 122 0.65 3.42 11.03
N ILE A 123 0.84 3.13 9.75
CA ILE A 123 1.46 1.89 9.29
C ILE A 123 2.59 2.23 8.33
N GLU A 124 3.74 1.61 8.54
CA GLU A 124 4.82 1.57 7.57
C GLU A 124 4.69 0.30 6.72
N TRP A 125 4.63 0.49 5.42
CA TRP A 125 4.55 -0.57 4.44
C TRP A 125 5.86 -0.73 3.70
N THR A 126 6.31 -1.96 3.54
CA THR A 126 7.47 -2.32 2.72
C THR A 126 7.06 -3.24 1.60
N LEU A 127 7.61 -3.00 0.42
CA LEU A 127 7.40 -3.82 -0.77
C LEU A 127 8.74 -4.37 -1.23
N HIS A 128 8.84 -5.68 -1.36
CA HIS A 128 10.04 -6.39 -1.81
C HIS A 128 9.73 -7.16 -3.08
N ASN A 129 10.72 -7.27 -3.97
CA ASN A 129 10.74 -8.31 -4.99
C ASN A 129 11.57 -9.51 -4.50
N GLN A 130 11.97 -10.43 -5.38
CA GLN A 130 12.76 -11.62 -5.03
C GLN A 130 14.17 -11.30 -4.52
N ARG A 131 14.66 -10.07 -4.72
CA ARG A 131 16.05 -9.68 -4.46
C ARG A 131 16.19 -8.62 -3.38
N GLU A 132 15.30 -7.62 -3.38
CA GLU A 132 15.52 -6.40 -2.60
C GLU A 132 14.21 -5.67 -2.30
N GLN A 133 14.28 -4.70 -1.41
CA GLN A 133 13.19 -3.77 -1.16
C GLN A 133 13.06 -2.79 -2.33
N VAL A 134 11.88 -2.70 -2.91
CA VAL A 134 11.59 -1.85 -4.09
C VAL A 134 10.83 -0.59 -3.73
N ALA A 135 10.02 -0.62 -2.68
CA ALA A 135 9.28 0.56 -2.21
C ALA A 135 9.07 0.55 -0.70
N TRP A 136 8.83 1.74 -0.18
CA TRP A 136 8.44 1.98 1.20
C TRP A 136 7.36 3.06 1.23
N MET A 137 6.40 2.93 2.15
CA MET A 137 5.30 3.88 2.28
C MET A 137 4.95 4.04 3.76
N LYS A 138 4.71 5.28 4.18
CA LYS A 138 4.12 5.61 5.46
C LYS A 138 2.74 6.19 5.24
N ALA A 139 1.74 5.53 5.79
CA ALA A 139 0.34 5.87 5.57
C ALA A 139 -0.47 5.75 6.87
N THR A 140 -1.52 6.56 6.98
CA THR A 140 -2.50 6.48 8.05
C THR A 140 -3.77 5.83 7.53
N GLY A 141 -4.24 4.79 8.22
CA GLY A 141 -5.54 4.16 8.00
C GLY A 141 -6.54 4.52 9.09
N LEU A 142 -7.80 4.60 8.73
CA LEU A 142 -8.92 4.82 9.65
C LEU A 142 -9.72 3.53 9.74
N TYR A 143 -9.99 3.08 10.98
CA TYR A 143 -10.68 1.80 11.25
C TYR A 143 -11.75 1.98 12.31
N GLY A 144 -12.87 1.27 12.14
CA GLY A 144 -13.94 1.25 13.12
C GLY A 144 -13.47 0.65 14.44
N VAL A 145 -13.90 1.26 15.54
CA VAL A 145 -13.73 0.75 16.91
C VAL A 145 -14.86 -0.21 17.21
N ARG A 146 -14.54 -1.43 17.69
CA ARG A 146 -15.54 -2.50 17.93
C ARG A 146 -16.51 -2.13 19.05
N HIS A 147 -16.00 -1.52 20.10
CA HIS A 147 -16.78 -1.09 21.27
C HIS A 147 -16.44 0.36 21.61
N PRO A 148 -16.98 1.34 20.86
CA PRO A 148 -16.69 2.73 21.13
C PRO A 148 -17.19 3.12 22.53
N ALA A 149 -16.39 3.93 23.24
CA ALA A 149 -16.84 4.50 24.51
C ALA A 149 -18.12 5.31 24.26
N ALA A 150 -19.11 5.19 25.15
CA ALA A 150 -20.31 6.04 25.09
C ALA A 150 -19.88 7.49 25.04
N GLY A 151 -20.26 8.21 23.99
CA GLY A 151 -19.96 9.62 23.87
C GLY A 151 -20.45 10.37 25.09
N GLY A 152 -19.53 10.95 25.85
CA GLY A 152 -19.90 11.87 26.92
C GLY A 152 -20.67 13.01 26.29
N SER A 153 -21.96 13.06 26.54
CA SER A 153 -22.79 14.23 26.27
C SER A 153 -22.22 15.39 27.11
N ALA A 154 -21.54 16.30 26.45
CA ALA A 154 -21.25 17.60 27.03
C ALA A 154 -22.43 18.52 26.80
#